data_e55f8b64204e355675949463be414efc
#
_entry.id   e55f8b64204e355675949463be414efc
#
_cell.length_a   1.000
_cell.length_b   1.000
_cell.length_c   1.000
_cell.angle_alpha   90.00
_cell.angle_beta   90.00
_cell.angle_gamma   90.00
#
_symmetry.space_group_name_H-M   'P 1'
#
loop_
_entity.id
_entity.type
_entity.pdbx_description
1 polymer ?
#
loop_
_entity_poly.entity_id
_entity_poly.type
_entity_poly.pdbx_seq_one_letter_code
_entity_poly.pdbx_strand_id
1 'polypeptide(L)'
;FVGEMLGPGTAQTQDLTISQQWDCGIRAFDLRPKVENGTEGTYLHIYHGIIKTAISFDDALLTLRDKLKENPGEFAIVIMRHESDSRTGIQTQWQSLMDKSLTAEALDGYIAGFRKGLTVGDIRGKILVMSRDTYDNGPHGAYITGWSHSDLYQDQTKAVITGADGSEERALVQDFYDCTGDDGIDRKIDAMLHMLDIRMAAKSTRWCVNHASGYTKGSSSDGYRDNAARTSKALLDVLNSPDTEQGATGIIMMDYAGTDKSGEYDVRGLELTKAIIAQNSRYTPLTTAISDNTQAHKGVSVSRNTISSDSPMAVYRTDGTMVTCGVTETEMPSDGIFIVRSAGENVKVLVE
;
A
#
# COMPACT_ATOMS: atom_id res chain seq x y z
N PHE A 1 -28.26 1.87 6.72
CA PHE A 1 -29.14 3.06 6.86
C PHE A 1 -28.31 4.34 7.10
N VAL A 2 -27.33 4.33 7.99
CA VAL A 2 -26.46 5.50 8.22
C VAL A 2 -25.49 5.72 7.07
N GLY A 3 -24.99 4.65 6.44
CA GLY A 3 -24.11 4.73 5.28
C GLY A 3 -24.82 5.29 4.03
N GLU A 4 -26.11 5.01 3.87
CA GLU A 4 -26.93 5.61 2.81
C GLU A 4 -27.18 7.11 3.03
N MET A 5 -27.28 7.55 4.29
CA MET A 5 -27.44 8.98 4.64
C MET A 5 -26.16 9.80 4.46
N LEU A 6 -25.00 9.20 4.69
CA LEU A 6 -23.70 9.91 4.56
C LEU A 6 -23.11 9.80 3.17
N GLY A 7 -23.59 8.85 2.36
CA GLY A 7 -23.07 8.52 1.04
C GLY A 7 -21.71 7.80 1.07
N PRO A 8 -21.39 6.97 0.08
CA PRO A 8 -20.10 6.26 0.01
C PRO A 8 -18.91 7.21 -0.11
N GLY A 9 -19.13 8.43 -0.62
CA GLY A 9 -18.10 9.45 -0.77
C GLY A 9 -17.50 9.97 0.53
N THR A 10 -18.17 9.83 1.68
CA THR A 10 -17.68 10.38 2.96
C THR A 10 -16.57 9.58 3.62
N ALA A 11 -16.29 8.36 3.12
CA ALA A 11 -15.27 7.48 3.68
C ALA A 11 -14.30 6.96 2.60
N GLN A 12 -14.39 7.47 1.39
CA GLN A 12 -13.53 7.04 0.28
C GLN A 12 -12.13 7.62 0.46
N THR A 13 -11.14 6.73 0.53
CA THR A 13 -9.71 7.04 0.64
C THR A 13 -8.90 6.48 -0.52
N GLN A 14 -9.52 5.68 -1.40
CA GLN A 14 -8.88 5.07 -2.56
C GLN A 14 -9.85 5.07 -3.75
N ASP A 15 -9.36 5.34 -4.95
CA ASP A 15 -10.13 5.22 -6.20
C ASP A 15 -9.87 3.87 -6.89
N LEU A 16 -8.72 3.25 -6.61
CA LEU A 16 -8.29 2.00 -7.22
C LEU A 16 -8.61 0.81 -6.33
N THR A 17 -8.96 -0.31 -6.95
CA THR A 17 -9.03 -1.62 -6.28
C THR A 17 -7.64 -2.08 -5.82
N ILE A 18 -7.56 -3.04 -4.89
CA ILE A 18 -6.29 -3.63 -4.45
C ILE A 18 -5.46 -4.15 -5.64
N SER A 19 -6.11 -4.80 -6.60
CA SER A 19 -5.46 -5.29 -7.82
C SER A 19 -4.84 -4.14 -8.64
N GLN A 20 -5.58 -3.07 -8.86
CA GLN A 20 -5.10 -1.90 -9.59
C GLN A 20 -3.98 -1.16 -8.83
N GLN A 21 -4.10 -1.03 -7.50
CA GLN A 21 -3.03 -0.48 -6.67
C GLN A 21 -1.75 -1.32 -6.79
N TRP A 22 -1.87 -2.65 -6.76
CA TRP A 22 -0.74 -3.56 -7.00
C TRP A 22 -0.06 -3.28 -8.34
N ASP A 23 -0.85 -3.14 -9.40
CA ASP A 23 -0.34 -2.89 -10.76
C ASP A 23 0.38 -1.54 -10.87
N CYS A 24 0.01 -0.57 -10.03
CA CYS A 24 0.72 0.70 -9.85
C CYS A 24 2.02 0.61 -9.02
N GLY A 25 2.34 -0.57 -8.47
CA GLY A 25 3.56 -0.78 -7.67
C GLY A 25 3.34 -0.72 -6.16
N ILE A 26 2.10 -0.60 -5.67
CA ILE A 26 1.81 -0.63 -4.23
C ILE A 26 2.05 -2.04 -3.69
N ARG A 27 2.72 -2.13 -2.53
CA ARG A 27 3.06 -3.41 -1.87
C ARG A 27 2.71 -3.43 -0.38
N ALA A 28 2.24 -2.32 0.19
CA ALA A 28 1.75 -2.25 1.57
C ALA A 28 0.30 -1.77 1.58
N PHE A 29 -0.54 -2.45 2.35
CA PHE A 29 -1.99 -2.22 2.41
C PHE A 29 -2.42 -2.15 3.87
N ASP A 30 -3.12 -1.08 4.27
CA ASP A 30 -3.77 -0.99 5.58
C ASP A 30 -5.22 -1.48 5.44
N LEU A 31 -5.53 -2.59 6.09
CA LEU A 31 -6.84 -3.23 6.02
C LEU A 31 -7.51 -3.22 7.40
N ARG A 32 -8.80 -2.86 7.42
CA ARG A 32 -9.57 -2.69 8.64
C ARG A 32 -10.75 -3.68 8.69
N PRO A 33 -10.48 -4.98 9.01
CA PRO A 33 -11.52 -5.99 9.08
C PRO A 33 -12.42 -5.83 10.30
N LYS A 34 -13.71 -6.04 10.08
CA LYS A 34 -14.77 -6.10 11.09
C LYS A 34 -15.63 -7.33 10.85
N VAL A 35 -16.24 -7.89 11.91
CA VAL A 35 -17.17 -9.02 11.78
C VAL A 35 -18.44 -8.59 11.09
N GLU A 36 -18.84 -9.35 10.08
CA GLU A 36 -20.05 -9.18 9.31
C GLU A 36 -20.88 -10.47 9.32
N ASN A 37 -22.19 -10.35 9.28
CA ASN A 37 -23.11 -11.47 9.21
C ASN A 37 -23.57 -11.68 7.76
N GLY A 38 -23.24 -12.83 7.20
CA GLY A 38 -23.68 -13.25 5.88
C GLY A 38 -24.71 -14.38 5.94
N THR A 39 -25.21 -14.78 4.79
CA THR A 39 -26.15 -15.90 4.65
C THR A 39 -25.52 -17.26 5.00
N GLU A 40 -24.20 -17.38 4.84
CA GLU A 40 -23.43 -18.60 5.10
C GLU A 40 -22.68 -18.57 6.45
N GLY A 41 -22.98 -17.58 7.28
CA GLY A 41 -22.36 -17.38 8.58
C GLY A 41 -21.61 -16.06 8.71
N THR A 42 -20.85 -15.93 9.79
CA THR A 42 -20.04 -14.74 10.06
C THR A 42 -18.72 -14.79 9.29
N TYR A 43 -18.27 -13.63 8.82
CA TYR A 43 -17.02 -13.46 8.09
C TYR A 43 -16.39 -12.09 8.38
N LEU A 44 -15.16 -11.86 7.93
CA LEU A 44 -14.49 -10.57 8.04
C LEU A 44 -14.68 -9.75 6.77
N HIS A 45 -15.15 -8.51 6.94
CA HIS A 45 -15.32 -7.56 5.84
C HIS A 45 -14.54 -6.29 6.12
N ILE A 46 -13.98 -5.67 5.08
CA ILE A 46 -13.21 -4.42 5.22
C ILE A 46 -14.17 -3.26 5.42
N TYR A 47 -13.87 -2.44 6.41
CA TYR A 47 -14.63 -1.24 6.76
C TYR A 47 -13.70 -0.01 6.83
N HIS A 48 -14.31 1.17 6.69
CA HIS A 48 -13.72 2.43 7.10
C HIS A 48 -14.71 3.13 8.04
N GLY A 49 -14.42 3.09 9.34
CA GLY A 49 -15.36 3.50 10.37
C GLY A 49 -16.64 2.66 10.34
N ILE A 50 -17.77 3.30 10.06
CA ILE A 50 -19.07 2.63 9.93
C ILE A 50 -19.40 2.24 8.48
N ILE A 51 -18.61 2.64 7.52
CA ILE A 51 -18.87 2.41 6.09
C ILE A 51 -18.26 1.08 5.65
N LYS A 52 -19.12 0.20 5.15
CA LYS A 52 -18.73 -1.07 4.54
C LYS A 52 -18.15 -0.82 3.16
N THR A 53 -16.98 -1.39 2.89
CA THR A 53 -16.34 -1.32 1.57
C THR A 53 -16.94 -2.37 0.61
N ALA A 54 -16.42 -2.47 -0.60
CA ALA A 54 -16.87 -3.45 -1.60
C ALA A 54 -16.17 -4.82 -1.48
N ILE A 55 -15.23 -5.01 -0.54
CA ILE A 55 -14.37 -6.21 -0.51
C ILE A 55 -14.34 -6.83 0.90
N SER A 56 -14.39 -8.16 0.97
CA SER A 56 -14.13 -8.90 2.20
C SER A 56 -12.63 -8.98 2.51
N PHE A 57 -12.28 -9.32 3.75
CA PHE A 57 -10.87 -9.51 4.12
C PHE A 57 -10.25 -10.71 3.39
N ASP A 58 -11.00 -11.80 3.28
CA ASP A 58 -10.55 -13.01 2.56
C ASP A 58 -10.32 -12.71 1.07
N ASP A 59 -11.25 -12.00 0.40
CA ASP A 59 -11.07 -11.62 -1.01
C ASP A 59 -9.88 -10.70 -1.22
N ALA A 60 -9.59 -9.81 -0.26
CA ALA A 60 -8.41 -8.96 -0.31
C ALA A 60 -7.11 -9.80 -0.26
N LEU A 61 -7.03 -10.77 0.66
CA LEU A 61 -5.88 -11.68 0.77
C LEU A 61 -5.74 -12.57 -0.47
N LEU A 62 -6.85 -13.11 -0.98
CA LEU A 62 -6.85 -13.91 -2.21
C LEU A 62 -6.42 -13.11 -3.43
N THR A 63 -6.82 -11.86 -3.53
CA THR A 63 -6.36 -10.95 -4.59
C THR A 63 -4.83 -10.78 -4.52
N LEU A 64 -4.27 -10.53 -3.33
CA LEU A 64 -2.82 -10.41 -3.14
C LEU A 64 -2.09 -11.72 -3.44
N ARG A 65 -2.63 -12.86 -3.00
CA ARG A 65 -2.09 -14.19 -3.32
C ARG A 65 -2.02 -14.41 -4.84
N ASP A 66 -3.07 -14.09 -5.57
CA ASP A 66 -3.11 -14.32 -7.01
C ASP A 66 -2.12 -13.41 -7.74
N LYS A 67 -1.97 -12.16 -7.30
CA LYS A 67 -0.89 -11.27 -7.79
C LYS A 67 0.51 -11.82 -7.50
N LEU A 68 0.71 -12.46 -6.36
CA LEU A 68 1.99 -13.07 -6.00
C LEU A 68 2.26 -14.35 -6.80
N LYS A 69 1.23 -15.14 -7.15
CA LYS A 69 1.38 -16.27 -8.08
C LYS A 69 1.90 -15.83 -9.44
N GLU A 70 1.35 -14.74 -9.96
CA GLU A 70 1.77 -14.14 -11.22
C GLU A 70 3.17 -13.52 -11.14
N ASN A 71 3.57 -13.08 -9.93
CA ASN A 71 4.79 -12.32 -9.68
C ASN A 71 5.55 -12.87 -8.45
N PRO A 72 6.15 -14.06 -8.54
CA PRO A 72 6.75 -14.72 -7.37
C PRO A 72 8.01 -14.03 -6.83
N GLY A 73 8.56 -13.08 -7.56
CA GLY A 73 9.66 -12.22 -7.10
C GLY A 73 9.23 -11.05 -6.22
N GLU A 74 7.93 -10.77 -6.17
CA GLU A 74 7.33 -9.67 -5.40
C GLU A 74 6.89 -10.13 -4.01
N PHE A 75 6.40 -9.20 -3.20
CA PHE A 75 5.89 -9.44 -1.85
C PHE A 75 4.69 -8.52 -1.57
N ALA A 76 3.94 -8.82 -0.52
CA ALA A 76 2.94 -7.90 0.02
C ALA A 76 3.11 -7.75 1.53
N ILE A 77 2.80 -6.55 2.05
CA ILE A 77 2.66 -6.29 3.48
C ILE A 77 1.22 -5.87 3.73
N VAL A 78 0.58 -6.51 4.69
CA VAL A 78 -0.76 -6.13 5.16
C VAL A 78 -0.64 -5.67 6.60
N ILE A 79 -0.85 -4.38 6.84
CA ILE A 79 -1.01 -3.86 8.19
C ILE A 79 -2.50 -3.89 8.49
N MET A 80 -2.89 -4.47 9.60
CA MET A 80 -4.30 -4.61 9.93
C MET A 80 -4.62 -4.26 11.38
N ARG A 81 -5.85 -3.84 11.58
CA ARG A 81 -6.45 -3.57 12.87
C ARG A 81 -7.94 -3.85 12.80
N HIS A 82 -8.52 -4.33 13.89
CA HIS A 82 -9.98 -4.43 14.02
C HIS A 82 -10.63 -3.05 13.84
N GLU A 83 -11.61 -2.94 12.94
CA GLU A 83 -12.38 -1.72 12.81
C GLU A 83 -13.49 -1.70 13.86
N SER A 84 -13.22 -1.06 14.97
CA SER A 84 -14.20 -0.87 16.05
C SER A 84 -14.87 0.50 15.93
N ASP A 85 -16.18 0.55 16.11
CA ASP A 85 -16.78 1.79 16.56
C ASP A 85 -16.40 2.01 18.04
N SER A 86 -16.43 3.25 18.51
CA SER A 86 -16.05 3.61 19.87
C SER A 86 -16.90 2.94 20.98
N ARG A 87 -17.87 2.10 20.64
CA ARG A 87 -18.84 1.47 21.54
C ARG A 87 -18.62 -0.02 21.74
N THR A 88 -17.96 -0.66 20.80
CA THR A 88 -17.68 -2.11 20.84
C THR A 88 -16.18 -2.32 20.84
N GLY A 89 -15.62 -2.92 21.87
CA GLY A 89 -14.27 -3.45 21.85
C GLY A 89 -14.07 -4.48 20.71
N ILE A 90 -12.94 -5.14 20.69
CA ILE A 90 -12.69 -6.24 19.72
C ILE A 90 -13.79 -7.28 19.90
N GLN A 91 -14.48 -7.60 18.80
CA GLN A 91 -15.53 -8.61 18.80
C GLN A 91 -14.90 -9.99 19.03
N THR A 92 -15.45 -10.78 19.96
CA THR A 92 -14.89 -12.12 20.29
C THR A 92 -14.73 -13.01 19.04
N GLN A 93 -15.71 -12.95 18.12
CA GLN A 93 -15.66 -13.72 16.88
C GLN A 93 -14.58 -13.22 15.92
N TRP A 94 -14.14 -11.97 16.03
CA TRP A 94 -13.09 -11.41 15.17
C TRP A 94 -11.78 -12.17 15.32
N GLN A 95 -11.41 -12.53 16.54
CA GLN A 95 -10.15 -13.22 16.81
C GLN A 95 -10.09 -14.61 16.17
N SER A 96 -11.19 -15.39 16.29
CA SER A 96 -11.28 -16.71 15.68
C SER A 96 -11.42 -16.66 14.16
N LEU A 97 -12.15 -15.67 13.63
CA LEU A 97 -12.27 -15.47 12.19
C LEU A 97 -10.95 -15.03 11.57
N MET A 98 -10.16 -14.22 12.27
CA MET A 98 -8.84 -13.79 11.80
C MET A 98 -7.88 -14.99 11.69
N ASP A 99 -7.82 -15.83 12.71
CA ASP A 99 -7.06 -17.08 12.67
C ASP A 99 -7.49 -17.96 11.49
N LYS A 100 -8.80 -18.17 11.34
CA LYS A 100 -9.37 -18.95 10.23
C LYS A 100 -9.02 -18.38 8.86
N SER A 101 -9.10 -17.06 8.68
CA SER A 101 -8.77 -16.42 7.40
C SER A 101 -7.30 -16.59 7.04
N LEU A 102 -6.39 -16.39 8.01
CA LEU A 102 -4.95 -16.46 7.76
C LEU A 102 -4.41 -17.90 7.62
N THR A 103 -5.15 -18.89 8.13
CA THR A 103 -4.81 -20.33 8.00
C THR A 103 -5.63 -21.08 6.95
N ALA A 104 -6.42 -20.35 6.16
CA ALA A 104 -7.22 -20.94 5.09
C ALA A 104 -6.33 -21.68 4.08
N GLU A 105 -6.76 -22.89 3.64
CA GLU A 105 -6.04 -23.72 2.67
C GLU A 105 -5.63 -22.95 1.42
N ALA A 106 -6.48 -22.03 0.99
CA ALA A 106 -6.21 -21.18 -0.17
C ALA A 106 -5.01 -20.24 0.00
N LEU A 107 -4.56 -19.99 1.23
CA LEU A 107 -3.39 -19.17 1.59
C LEU A 107 -2.20 -20.01 2.09
N ASP A 108 -2.29 -21.33 2.04
CA ASP A 108 -1.19 -22.20 2.48
C ASP A 108 0.11 -21.87 1.72
N GLY A 109 1.18 -21.66 2.48
CA GLY A 109 2.49 -21.25 1.97
C GLY A 109 2.62 -19.77 1.56
N TYR A 110 1.52 -18.99 1.55
CA TYR A 110 1.56 -17.57 1.19
C TYR A 110 1.70 -16.60 2.36
N ILE A 111 1.39 -17.00 3.59
CA ILE A 111 1.58 -16.15 4.76
C ILE A 111 3.02 -16.29 5.27
N ALA A 112 3.73 -15.16 5.36
CA ALA A 112 5.10 -15.12 5.87
C ALA A 112 5.11 -14.92 7.38
N GLY A 113 5.85 -15.74 8.12
CA GLY A 113 6.20 -15.47 9.51
C GLY A 113 7.25 -14.35 9.62
N PHE A 114 7.11 -13.49 10.62
CA PHE A 114 8.11 -12.49 10.96
C PHE A 114 9.22 -13.11 11.82
N ARG A 115 10.44 -12.71 11.58
CA ARG A 115 11.61 -12.94 12.45
C ARG A 115 12.50 -11.70 12.44
N LYS A 116 13.32 -11.56 13.47
CA LYS A 116 14.31 -10.48 13.51
C LYS A 116 15.27 -10.56 12.31
N GLY A 117 15.56 -9.42 11.71
CA GLY A 117 16.41 -9.32 10.52
C GLY A 117 15.74 -9.80 9.24
N LEU A 118 14.41 -9.89 9.22
CA LEU A 118 13.65 -10.27 8.02
C LEU A 118 13.94 -9.30 6.87
N THR A 119 14.21 -9.84 5.69
CA THR A 119 14.46 -9.07 4.47
C THR A 119 13.34 -9.26 3.45
N VAL A 120 13.27 -8.37 2.46
CA VAL A 120 12.37 -8.55 1.31
C VAL A 120 12.63 -9.88 0.60
N GLY A 121 13.90 -10.31 0.53
CA GLY A 121 14.27 -11.60 -0.04
C GLY A 121 13.59 -12.80 0.65
N ASP A 122 13.40 -12.73 1.96
CA ASP A 122 12.79 -13.81 2.75
C ASP A 122 11.27 -13.94 2.52
N ILE A 123 10.61 -12.86 2.11
CA ILE A 123 9.15 -12.79 1.93
C ILE A 123 8.71 -12.72 0.47
N ARG A 124 9.62 -12.98 -0.49
CA ARG A 124 9.23 -13.07 -1.91
C ARG A 124 8.18 -14.16 -2.12
N GLY A 125 7.17 -13.83 -2.93
CA GLY A 125 6.00 -14.69 -3.19
C GLY A 125 5.03 -14.79 -2.01
N LYS A 126 5.19 -13.97 -0.94
CA LYS A 126 4.40 -14.09 0.30
C LYS A 126 3.81 -12.77 0.76
N ILE A 127 2.83 -12.88 1.65
CA ILE A 127 2.17 -11.79 2.35
C ILE A 127 2.66 -11.79 3.80
N LEU A 128 3.29 -10.69 4.23
CA LEU A 128 3.59 -10.45 5.65
C LEU A 128 2.43 -9.69 6.27
N VAL A 129 1.70 -10.33 7.17
CA VAL A 129 0.60 -9.70 7.91
C VAL A 129 1.12 -9.17 9.24
N MET A 130 0.95 -7.88 9.49
CA MET A 130 1.29 -7.21 10.75
C MET A 130 0.01 -6.71 11.42
N SER A 131 -0.40 -7.35 12.50
CA SER A 131 -1.62 -7.02 13.22
C SER A 131 -1.37 -6.09 14.40
N ARG A 132 -2.20 -5.08 14.55
CA ARG A 132 -2.21 -4.19 15.72
C ARG A 132 -3.04 -4.76 16.88
N ASP A 133 -3.82 -5.79 16.62
CA ASP A 133 -4.66 -6.48 17.60
C ASP A 133 -4.30 -7.96 17.67
N THR A 134 -4.45 -8.56 18.85
CA THR A 134 -4.23 -10.00 19.06
C THR A 134 -5.42 -10.81 18.55
N TYR A 135 -5.15 -12.02 18.05
CA TYR A 135 -6.15 -12.97 17.58
C TYR A 135 -5.73 -14.40 17.96
N ASP A 136 -6.67 -15.35 17.82
CA ASP A 136 -6.48 -16.73 18.23
C ASP A 136 -5.30 -17.38 17.46
N ASN A 137 -4.48 -18.15 18.14
CA ASN A 137 -3.31 -18.84 17.62
C ASN A 137 -2.27 -17.96 16.90
N GLY A 138 -2.40 -16.62 16.98
CA GLY A 138 -1.50 -15.68 16.31
C GLY A 138 -0.22 -15.37 17.09
N PRO A 139 0.71 -14.62 16.47
CA PRO A 139 0.62 -14.11 15.11
C PRO A 139 1.07 -15.15 14.08
N HIS A 140 0.35 -15.25 12.93
CA HIS A 140 0.85 -16.01 11.78
C HIS A 140 1.91 -15.25 10.99
N GLY A 141 1.87 -13.90 11.04
CA GLY A 141 2.90 -12.98 10.57
C GLY A 141 3.61 -12.32 11.74
N ALA A 142 3.15 -11.13 12.13
CA ALA A 142 3.64 -10.39 13.29
C ALA A 142 2.52 -9.66 14.02
N TYR A 143 2.74 -9.35 15.29
CA TYR A 143 2.05 -8.26 15.97
C TYR A 143 2.88 -6.98 15.88
N ILE A 144 2.20 -5.83 15.82
CA ILE A 144 2.82 -4.52 15.98
C ILE A 144 2.12 -3.76 17.11
N THR A 145 2.84 -3.52 18.20
CA THR A 145 2.33 -2.90 19.42
C THR A 145 2.99 -1.53 19.64
N GLY A 146 2.47 -0.74 20.58
CA GLY A 146 3.02 0.59 20.88
C GLY A 146 2.75 1.64 19.81
N TRP A 147 1.80 1.37 18.92
CA TRP A 147 1.36 2.29 17.88
C TRP A 147 0.47 3.39 18.47
N SER A 148 0.81 4.65 18.23
CA SER A 148 -0.01 5.80 18.59
C SER A 148 -0.39 6.59 17.33
N HIS A 149 -1.58 7.20 17.33
CA HIS A 149 -2.06 8.10 16.28
C HIS A 149 -2.40 9.50 16.81
N SER A 150 -1.98 9.79 18.02
CA SER A 150 -2.13 11.12 18.65
C SER A 150 -0.83 11.90 18.79
N ASP A 151 0.32 11.22 18.70
CA ASP A 151 1.61 11.84 18.89
C ASP A 151 2.10 12.49 17.58
N LEU A 152 2.56 13.73 17.68
CA LEU A 152 3.08 14.48 16.53
C LEU A 152 4.41 13.91 16.05
N TYR A 153 5.35 13.65 16.97
CA TYR A 153 6.65 13.08 16.68
C TYR A 153 6.81 11.73 17.35
N GLN A 154 7.07 10.72 16.53
CA GLN A 154 7.21 9.34 16.97
C GLN A 154 8.57 8.71 16.60
N ASP A 155 9.57 9.55 16.37
CA ASP A 155 10.96 9.13 16.11
C ASP A 155 11.56 8.32 17.28
N GLN A 156 11.05 8.52 18.48
CA GLN A 156 11.38 7.74 19.68
C GLN A 156 10.34 6.67 19.98
N THR A 157 9.69 6.18 18.96
CA THR A 157 8.56 5.28 19.08
C THR A 157 8.78 4.11 20.01
N LYS A 158 7.70 3.72 20.66
CA LYS A 158 7.58 2.51 21.45
C LYS A 158 7.07 1.33 20.61
N ALA A 159 6.91 1.51 19.31
CA ALA A 159 6.40 0.44 18.46
C ALA A 159 7.39 -0.72 18.39
N VAL A 160 6.85 -1.92 18.55
CA VAL A 160 7.59 -3.19 18.53
C VAL A 160 6.85 -4.14 17.61
N ILE A 161 7.58 -4.76 16.70
CA ILE A 161 7.10 -5.85 15.86
C ILE A 161 7.56 -7.14 16.52
N THR A 162 6.62 -8.06 16.78
CA THR A 162 6.88 -9.33 17.45
C THR A 162 6.42 -10.49 16.59
N GLY A 163 7.30 -11.43 16.29
CA GLY A 163 7.00 -12.67 15.56
C GLY A 163 6.44 -13.77 16.46
N ALA A 164 5.97 -14.85 15.84
CA ALA A 164 5.46 -16.04 16.56
C ALA A 164 6.53 -16.75 17.41
N ASP A 165 7.80 -16.64 17.02
CA ASP A 165 8.95 -17.17 17.75
C ASP A 165 9.39 -16.29 18.94
N GLY A 166 8.68 -15.18 19.19
CA GLY A 166 9.02 -14.19 20.21
C GLY A 166 10.15 -13.24 19.81
N SER A 167 10.66 -13.32 18.58
CA SER A 167 11.64 -12.37 18.09
C SER A 167 11.03 -10.96 17.96
N GLU A 168 11.80 -9.94 18.32
CA GLU A 168 11.33 -8.57 18.36
C GLU A 168 12.25 -7.61 17.60
N GLU A 169 11.64 -6.64 16.92
CA GLU A 169 12.32 -5.46 16.38
C GLU A 169 11.56 -4.19 16.70
N ARG A 170 12.32 -3.11 16.97
CA ARG A 170 11.74 -1.78 17.12
C ARG A 170 11.41 -1.19 15.76
N ALA A 171 10.24 -0.56 15.67
CA ALA A 171 9.79 0.15 14.50
C ALA A 171 9.64 1.65 14.78
N LEU A 172 9.84 2.45 13.76
CA LEU A 172 9.49 3.87 13.72
C LEU A 172 8.08 3.96 13.13
N VAL A 173 7.15 4.61 13.83
CA VAL A 173 5.78 4.80 13.34
C VAL A 173 5.39 6.25 13.50
N GLN A 174 4.98 6.90 12.42
CA GLN A 174 4.29 8.18 12.42
C GLN A 174 2.87 7.96 11.91
N ASP A 175 1.90 8.22 12.74
CA ASP A 175 0.48 8.18 12.41
C ASP A 175 -0.25 9.32 13.15
N PHE A 176 0.26 10.55 13.00
CA PHE A 176 -0.44 11.75 13.44
C PHE A 176 -1.66 11.92 12.54
N TYR A 177 -2.83 11.52 13.06
CA TYR A 177 -4.01 11.28 12.23
C TYR A 177 -4.96 12.46 12.14
N ASP A 178 -5.14 13.22 13.24
CA ASP A 178 -6.12 14.30 13.32
C ASP A 178 -5.56 15.59 12.72
N CYS A 179 -5.96 15.87 11.48
CA CYS A 179 -5.63 17.10 10.75
C CYS A 179 -6.68 18.22 10.96
N THR A 180 -7.51 18.10 11.98
CA THR A 180 -8.56 19.09 12.28
C THR A 180 -7.95 20.38 12.84
N GLY A 181 -8.52 21.52 12.45
CA GLY A 181 -8.07 22.86 12.84
C GLY A 181 -7.28 23.57 11.75
N ASP A 182 -7.00 24.86 11.98
CA ASP A 182 -6.41 25.73 10.98
C ASP A 182 -4.98 25.32 10.58
N ASP A 183 -4.23 24.73 11.52
CA ASP A 183 -2.85 24.23 11.32
C ASP A 183 -2.75 22.70 11.25
N GLY A 184 -3.88 21.99 11.28
CA GLY A 184 -3.90 20.53 11.44
C GLY A 184 -3.13 19.80 10.35
N ILE A 185 -3.34 20.18 9.10
CA ILE A 185 -2.65 19.55 7.96
C ILE A 185 -1.16 19.96 7.90
N ASP A 186 -0.82 21.19 8.30
CA ASP A 186 0.58 21.64 8.31
C ASP A 186 1.38 20.90 9.38
N ARG A 187 0.78 20.63 10.54
CA ARG A 187 1.35 19.76 11.58
C ARG A 187 1.51 18.31 11.11
N LYS A 188 0.55 17.80 10.33
CA LYS A 188 0.65 16.48 9.70
C LYS A 188 1.83 16.42 8.75
N ILE A 189 1.97 17.41 7.88
CA ILE A 189 3.08 17.51 6.93
C ILE A 189 4.42 17.58 7.68
N ASP A 190 4.51 18.39 8.74
CA ASP A 190 5.70 18.49 9.56
C ASP A 190 6.07 17.14 10.20
N ALA A 191 5.12 16.45 10.82
CA ALA A 191 5.35 15.12 11.39
C ALA A 191 5.82 14.09 10.37
N MET A 192 5.21 14.09 9.19
CA MET A 192 5.53 13.18 8.10
C MET A 192 6.92 13.44 7.51
N LEU A 193 7.29 14.70 7.28
CA LEU A 193 8.60 15.07 6.75
C LEU A 193 9.71 14.83 7.79
N HIS A 194 9.47 15.13 9.05
CA HIS A 194 10.38 14.79 10.14
C HIS A 194 10.69 13.29 10.21
N MET A 195 9.66 12.43 10.10
CA MET A 195 9.86 10.97 10.07
C MET A 195 10.63 10.52 8.85
N LEU A 196 10.35 11.11 7.68
CA LEU A 196 11.05 10.82 6.43
C LEU A 196 12.54 11.17 6.56
N ASP A 197 12.87 12.35 7.07
CA ASP A 197 14.25 12.81 7.28
C ASP A 197 15.02 11.86 8.19
N ILE A 198 14.49 11.52 9.36
CA ILE A 198 15.11 10.54 10.27
C ILE A 198 15.36 9.21 9.57
N ARG A 199 14.40 8.72 8.80
CA ARG A 199 14.50 7.43 8.13
C ARG A 199 15.56 7.44 7.04
N MET A 200 15.62 8.51 6.26
CA MET A 200 16.57 8.64 5.15
C MET A 200 17.99 8.92 5.64
N ALA A 201 18.18 9.89 6.53
CA ALA A 201 19.48 10.30 7.06
C ALA A 201 20.16 9.17 7.88
N ALA A 202 19.40 8.44 8.67
CA ALA A 202 19.95 7.40 9.54
C ALA A 202 20.46 6.17 8.78
N LYS A 203 20.23 6.04 7.46
CA LYS A 203 20.44 4.79 6.72
C LYS A 203 19.94 3.58 7.52
N SER A 204 18.85 3.83 8.24
CA SER A 204 18.35 2.96 9.31
C SER A 204 17.89 1.62 8.74
N THR A 205 18.27 0.54 9.37
CA THR A 205 17.72 -0.80 9.12
C THR A 205 16.39 -1.03 9.82
N ARG A 206 15.91 -0.06 10.61
CA ARG A 206 14.64 -0.20 11.34
C ARG A 206 13.46 -0.17 10.39
N TRP A 207 12.44 -0.93 10.72
CA TRP A 207 11.12 -0.78 10.13
C TRP A 207 10.60 0.63 10.36
N CYS A 208 10.02 1.21 9.32
CA CYS A 208 9.41 2.54 9.38
C CYS A 208 8.05 2.50 8.69
N VAL A 209 7.03 2.99 9.37
CA VAL A 209 5.69 3.21 8.81
C VAL A 209 5.36 4.69 9.01
N ASN A 210 5.22 5.38 7.89
CA ASN A 210 4.98 6.83 7.86
C ASN A 210 3.67 7.12 7.13
N HIS A 211 2.65 7.55 7.88
CA HIS A 211 1.35 7.85 7.31
C HIS A 211 1.30 9.25 6.71
N ALA A 212 1.07 9.34 5.41
CA ALA A 212 0.68 10.54 4.70
C ALA A 212 -0.84 10.77 4.76
N SER A 213 -1.61 9.72 5.08
CA SER A 213 -3.05 9.80 5.30
C SER A 213 -3.42 10.56 6.57
N GLY A 214 -4.56 11.24 6.58
CA GLY A 214 -5.03 11.98 7.74
C GLY A 214 -6.52 12.29 7.65
N TYR A 215 -7.11 12.66 8.79
CA TYR A 215 -8.53 12.93 8.94
C TYR A 215 -8.79 14.38 9.35
N THR A 216 -9.75 15.02 8.70
CA THR A 216 -10.26 16.34 9.09
C THR A 216 -11.71 16.22 9.53
N LYS A 217 -11.99 16.46 10.80
CA LYS A 217 -13.32 16.33 11.40
C LYS A 217 -14.32 17.28 10.73
N GLY A 218 -15.47 16.73 10.37
CA GLY A 218 -16.56 17.51 9.76
C GLY A 218 -16.37 17.79 8.27
N SER A 219 -15.27 17.35 7.66
CA SER A 219 -15.11 17.39 6.21
C SER A 219 -15.90 16.26 5.52
N SER A 220 -16.22 16.48 4.26
CA SER A 220 -16.68 15.44 3.34
C SER A 220 -15.50 14.59 2.84
N SER A 221 -15.75 13.69 1.87
CA SER A 221 -14.67 12.98 1.16
C SER A 221 -13.61 13.91 0.55
N ASP A 222 -13.98 15.16 0.27
CA ASP A 222 -13.06 16.18 -0.24
C ASP A 222 -11.95 16.50 0.78
N GLY A 223 -12.20 16.36 2.07
CA GLY A 223 -11.17 16.50 3.09
C GLY A 223 -10.06 15.47 2.98
N TYR A 224 -10.36 14.20 2.65
CA TYR A 224 -9.33 13.18 2.37
C TYR A 224 -8.56 13.50 1.09
N ARG A 225 -9.24 14.01 0.05
CA ARG A 225 -8.61 14.41 -1.21
C ARG A 225 -7.70 15.63 -1.03
N ASP A 226 -8.16 16.64 -0.29
CA ASP A 226 -7.37 17.82 0.02
C ASP A 226 -6.12 17.46 0.84
N ASN A 227 -6.29 16.67 1.89
CA ASN A 227 -5.18 16.18 2.70
C ASN A 227 -4.17 15.39 1.83
N ALA A 228 -4.64 14.47 0.99
CA ALA A 228 -3.79 13.68 0.10
C ALA A 228 -3.04 14.57 -0.91
N ALA A 229 -3.70 15.56 -1.52
CA ALA A 229 -3.06 16.49 -2.44
C ALA A 229 -1.90 17.27 -1.77
N ARG A 230 -2.10 17.73 -0.55
CA ARG A 230 -1.11 18.52 0.20
C ARG A 230 0.04 17.65 0.72
N THR A 231 -0.26 16.48 1.30
CA THR A 231 0.77 15.57 1.83
C THR A 231 1.60 14.94 0.71
N SER A 232 0.97 14.53 -0.40
CA SER A 232 1.69 13.99 -1.57
C SER A 232 2.61 15.04 -2.18
N LYS A 233 2.13 16.29 -2.32
CA LYS A 233 2.97 17.39 -2.81
C LYS A 233 4.19 17.59 -1.94
N ALA A 234 4.02 17.65 -0.62
CA ALA A 234 5.12 17.87 0.32
C ALA A 234 6.18 16.75 0.26
N LEU A 235 5.75 15.49 0.15
CA LEU A 235 6.66 14.35 -0.03
C LEU A 235 7.39 14.41 -1.37
N LEU A 236 6.69 14.75 -2.45
CA LEU A 236 7.29 14.88 -3.79
C LEU A 236 8.32 16.00 -3.83
N ASP A 237 8.05 17.13 -3.20
CA ASP A 237 8.99 18.26 -3.14
C ASP A 237 10.32 17.82 -2.49
N VAL A 238 10.27 16.98 -1.46
CA VAL A 238 11.46 16.43 -0.79
C VAL A 238 12.12 15.34 -1.64
N LEU A 239 11.36 14.33 -2.10
CA LEU A 239 11.93 13.19 -2.82
C LEU A 239 12.54 13.56 -4.18
N ASN A 240 12.06 14.63 -4.81
CA ASN A 240 12.58 15.13 -6.08
C ASN A 240 13.63 16.24 -5.91
N SER A 241 13.88 16.70 -4.68
CA SER A 241 14.90 17.73 -4.45
C SER A 241 16.30 17.17 -4.69
N PRO A 242 17.16 17.87 -5.47
CA PRO A 242 18.53 17.46 -5.66
C PRO A 242 19.39 17.56 -4.39
N ASP A 243 18.95 18.35 -3.42
CA ASP A 243 19.65 18.57 -2.15
C ASP A 243 19.30 17.51 -1.11
N THR A 244 18.26 16.70 -1.36
CA THR A 244 17.84 15.66 -0.43
C THR A 244 18.79 14.47 -0.51
N GLU A 245 19.43 14.14 0.63
CA GLU A 245 20.17 12.88 0.74
C GLU A 245 19.19 11.72 0.53
N GLN A 246 19.50 10.90 -0.43
CA GLN A 246 18.56 9.88 -0.87
C GLN A 246 18.78 8.59 -0.10
N GLY A 247 17.68 8.04 0.40
CA GLY A 247 17.67 6.86 1.25
C GLY A 247 16.34 6.12 1.21
N ALA A 248 16.26 5.03 1.95
CA ALA A 248 15.02 4.27 2.06
C ALA A 248 13.93 5.07 2.78
N THR A 249 12.77 5.21 2.13
CA THR A 249 11.62 5.93 2.70
C THR A 249 10.91 5.13 3.80
N GLY A 250 11.11 3.81 3.86
CA GLY A 250 10.23 2.91 4.61
C GLY A 250 8.88 2.73 3.92
N ILE A 251 7.89 2.31 4.69
CA ILE A 251 6.51 2.18 4.21
C ILE A 251 5.83 3.55 4.32
N ILE A 252 5.39 4.11 3.19
CA ILE A 252 4.55 5.31 3.14
C ILE A 252 3.10 4.85 2.94
N MET A 253 2.25 5.10 3.93
CA MET A 253 0.81 4.83 3.85
C MET A 253 0.09 6.09 3.38
N MET A 254 -0.59 6.03 2.24
CA MET A 254 -1.21 7.20 1.62
C MET A 254 -2.65 6.94 1.19
N ASP A 255 -3.44 7.98 1.18
CA ASP A 255 -4.74 7.99 0.52
C ASP A 255 -4.55 8.18 -0.99
N TYR A 256 -5.48 7.68 -1.80
CA TYR A 256 -5.49 7.76 -3.27
C TYR A 256 -4.21 7.26 -3.93
N ALA A 257 -3.62 6.19 -3.39
CA ALA A 257 -2.41 5.56 -3.91
C ALA A 257 -2.61 5.10 -5.37
N GLY A 258 -1.65 5.43 -6.23
CA GLY A 258 -1.69 5.08 -7.65
C GLY A 258 -2.59 5.96 -8.53
N THR A 259 -3.19 7.02 -7.97
CA THR A 259 -4.07 7.95 -8.68
C THR A 259 -3.51 9.37 -8.60
N ASP A 260 -3.41 10.11 -9.72
CA ASP A 260 -2.92 11.49 -9.72
C ASP A 260 -4.05 12.51 -9.55
N LYS A 261 -5.27 12.17 -9.98
CA LYS A 261 -6.48 12.99 -9.81
C LYS A 261 -7.60 12.20 -9.17
N SER A 262 -8.31 12.82 -8.22
CA SER A 262 -9.55 12.31 -7.63
C SER A 262 -10.54 13.47 -7.46
N GLY A 263 -11.65 13.43 -8.21
CA GLY A 263 -12.52 14.60 -8.36
C GLY A 263 -11.75 15.81 -8.91
N GLU A 264 -11.88 16.95 -8.26
CA GLU A 264 -11.19 18.18 -8.63
C GLU A 264 -9.78 18.32 -8.02
N TYR A 265 -9.32 17.33 -7.25
CA TYR A 265 -8.06 17.38 -6.50
C TYR A 265 -6.92 16.69 -7.23
N ASP A 266 -5.77 17.33 -7.29
CA ASP A 266 -4.50 16.75 -7.76
C ASP A 266 -3.84 15.98 -6.61
N VAL A 267 -4.32 14.76 -6.35
CA VAL A 267 -3.87 13.92 -5.22
C VAL A 267 -2.48 13.33 -5.44
N ARG A 268 -1.98 13.28 -6.68
CA ARG A 268 -0.60 12.95 -7.08
C ARG A 268 -0.09 11.61 -6.53
N GLY A 269 -0.98 10.67 -6.28
CA GLY A 269 -0.64 9.40 -5.66
C GLY A 269 0.17 8.48 -6.55
N LEU A 270 -0.02 8.50 -7.88
CA LEU A 270 0.80 7.75 -8.82
C LEU A 270 2.19 8.38 -8.98
N GLU A 271 2.27 9.71 -9.07
CA GLU A 271 3.54 10.44 -9.12
C GLU A 271 4.37 10.15 -7.87
N LEU A 272 3.74 10.21 -6.69
CA LEU A 272 4.40 9.89 -5.42
C LEU A 272 4.85 8.42 -5.36
N THR A 273 4.02 7.49 -5.81
CA THR A 273 4.38 6.06 -5.89
C THR A 273 5.64 5.87 -6.75
N LYS A 274 5.71 6.51 -7.91
CA LYS A 274 6.90 6.45 -8.79
C LYS A 274 8.14 7.03 -8.10
N ALA A 275 8.01 8.15 -7.41
CA ALA A 275 9.12 8.78 -6.69
C ALA A 275 9.64 7.88 -5.55
N ILE A 276 8.76 7.22 -4.81
CA ILE A 276 9.13 6.26 -3.76
C ILE A 276 9.86 5.05 -4.37
N ILE A 277 9.33 4.46 -5.44
CA ILE A 277 9.94 3.31 -6.12
C ILE A 277 11.33 3.67 -6.65
N ALA A 278 11.51 4.87 -7.19
CA ALA A 278 12.80 5.35 -7.70
C ALA A 278 13.90 5.37 -6.61
N GLN A 279 13.54 5.54 -5.33
CA GLN A 279 14.51 5.44 -4.23
C GLN A 279 15.11 4.05 -4.08
N ASN A 280 14.40 3.00 -4.51
CA ASN A 280 14.88 1.62 -4.42
C ASN A 280 16.06 1.32 -5.39
N SER A 281 16.18 2.04 -6.50
CA SER A 281 17.24 1.85 -7.51
C SER A 281 18.66 2.02 -6.95
N ARG A 282 18.79 2.64 -5.79
CA ARG A 282 20.06 2.88 -5.09
C ARG A 282 20.55 1.68 -4.30
N TYR A 283 19.66 0.77 -3.96
CA TYR A 283 19.97 -0.40 -3.15
C TYR A 283 20.14 -1.66 -3.97
N THR A 284 19.61 -1.68 -5.18
CA THR A 284 19.67 -2.85 -6.05
C THR A 284 19.87 -2.38 -7.48
N PRO A 285 21.01 -2.66 -8.14
CA PRO A 285 21.06 -2.53 -9.59
C PRO A 285 19.91 -3.35 -10.16
N LEU A 286 19.03 -2.71 -10.93
CA LEU A 286 17.97 -3.42 -11.64
C LEU A 286 18.65 -4.34 -12.67
N THR A 287 18.99 -5.55 -12.26
CA THR A 287 19.30 -6.62 -13.20
C THR A 287 17.98 -7.04 -13.81
N THR A 288 17.58 -6.36 -14.86
CA THR A 288 16.49 -6.80 -15.73
C THR A 288 16.99 -8.00 -16.51
N ALA A 289 16.98 -9.16 -15.87
CA ALA A 289 17.06 -10.42 -16.60
C ALA A 289 15.71 -10.69 -17.27
N ILE A 290 15.37 -9.86 -18.28
CA ILE A 290 14.33 -10.21 -19.23
C ILE A 290 15.00 -11.07 -20.26
N SER A 291 14.70 -12.36 -20.27
CA SER A 291 15.05 -13.22 -21.38
C SER A 291 14.43 -12.64 -22.66
N ASP A 292 15.22 -12.49 -23.71
CA ASP A 292 14.77 -12.08 -25.04
C ASP A 292 13.78 -13.12 -25.60
N ASN A 293 12.52 -13.04 -25.19
CA ASN A 293 11.47 -13.84 -25.75
C ASN A 293 10.64 -12.95 -26.68
N THR A 294 11.07 -12.88 -27.93
CA THR A 294 10.41 -12.18 -29.04
C THR A 294 9.16 -12.94 -29.55
N GLN A 295 8.38 -13.60 -28.69
CA GLN A 295 7.11 -14.14 -29.10
C GLN A 295 6.04 -13.05 -29.03
N ALA A 296 5.25 -12.97 -30.11
CA ALA A 296 4.06 -12.12 -30.15
C ALA A 296 3.12 -12.50 -28.99
N HIS A 297 3.09 -11.69 -27.97
CA HIS A 297 2.23 -11.92 -26.81
C HIS A 297 0.78 -11.56 -27.15
N LYS A 298 -0.14 -12.48 -26.87
CA LYS A 298 -1.57 -12.23 -27.02
C LYS A 298 -1.96 -11.04 -26.13
N GLY A 299 -2.54 -10.03 -26.72
CA GLY A 299 -3.20 -8.94 -26.01
C GLY A 299 -2.41 -7.66 -25.80
N VAL A 300 -1.14 -7.58 -26.25
CA VAL A 300 -0.39 -6.31 -26.28
C VAL A 300 0.01 -5.99 -27.70
N SER A 301 -0.26 -4.78 -28.15
CA SER A 301 0.09 -4.27 -29.47
C SER A 301 0.76 -2.91 -29.39
N VAL A 302 1.60 -2.61 -30.40
CA VAL A 302 2.24 -1.31 -30.56
C VAL A 302 1.90 -0.79 -31.94
N SER A 303 1.43 0.45 -32.00
CA SER A 303 1.18 1.15 -33.27
C SER A 303 1.74 2.56 -33.17
N ARG A 304 2.78 2.82 -33.96
CA ARG A 304 3.58 4.06 -33.82
C ARG A 304 4.05 4.22 -32.37
N ASN A 305 3.78 5.36 -31.75
CA ASN A 305 4.14 5.67 -30.38
C ASN A 305 3.08 5.22 -29.31
N THR A 306 2.07 4.44 -29.72
CA THR A 306 0.99 4.01 -28.83
C THR A 306 1.10 2.52 -28.49
N ILE A 307 1.04 2.20 -27.22
CA ILE A 307 0.95 0.83 -26.68
C ILE A 307 -0.49 0.59 -26.27
N SER A 308 -1.08 -0.49 -26.73
CA SER A 308 -2.46 -0.91 -26.36
C SER A 308 -2.45 -2.34 -25.82
N SER A 309 -3.38 -2.65 -24.93
CA SER A 309 -3.53 -3.98 -24.33
C SER A 309 -5.02 -4.31 -24.14
N ASP A 310 -5.35 -5.59 -24.26
CA ASP A 310 -6.71 -6.11 -24.03
C ASP A 310 -7.13 -6.05 -22.55
N SER A 311 -6.18 -5.85 -21.65
CA SER A 311 -6.39 -5.73 -20.22
C SER A 311 -5.63 -4.51 -19.66
N PRO A 312 -6.03 -3.97 -18.49
CA PRO A 312 -5.27 -2.91 -17.84
C PRO A 312 -3.79 -3.29 -17.71
N MET A 313 -2.93 -2.37 -18.08
CA MET A 313 -1.48 -2.58 -18.12
C MET A 313 -0.73 -1.55 -17.28
N ALA A 314 0.49 -1.91 -16.89
CA ALA A 314 1.51 -1.00 -16.40
C ALA A 314 2.69 -1.00 -17.38
N VAL A 315 3.21 0.18 -17.71
CA VAL A 315 4.30 0.36 -18.65
C VAL A 315 5.52 0.92 -17.92
N TYR A 316 6.68 0.31 -18.16
CA TYR A 316 7.94 0.67 -17.52
C TYR A 316 9.00 0.96 -18.59
N ARG A 317 9.95 1.83 -18.28
CA ARG A 317 11.21 1.94 -18.98
C ARG A 317 12.12 0.74 -18.64
N THR A 318 13.16 0.53 -19.41
CA THR A 318 14.13 -0.56 -19.17
C THR A 318 14.92 -0.39 -17.87
N ASP A 319 14.96 0.82 -17.32
CA ASP A 319 15.54 1.12 -16.00
C ASP A 319 14.58 0.83 -14.82
N GLY A 320 13.38 0.34 -15.12
CA GLY A 320 12.34 0.06 -14.13
C GLY A 320 11.46 1.25 -13.78
N THR A 321 11.71 2.43 -14.35
CA THR A 321 10.87 3.61 -14.14
C THR A 321 9.49 3.38 -14.74
N MET A 322 8.44 3.49 -13.91
CA MET A 322 7.06 3.38 -14.37
C MET A 322 6.67 4.61 -15.19
N VAL A 323 6.10 4.38 -16.37
CA VAL A 323 5.56 5.42 -17.26
C VAL A 323 4.08 5.65 -16.97
N THR A 324 3.30 4.56 -16.93
CA THR A 324 1.86 4.61 -16.64
C THR A 324 1.38 3.29 -16.06
N CYS A 325 0.16 3.26 -15.48
CA CYS A 325 -0.49 2.03 -15.02
C CYS A 325 -2.02 2.16 -15.03
N GLY A 326 -2.70 1.01 -15.00
CA GLY A 326 -4.15 0.93 -14.91
C GLY A 326 -4.88 1.34 -16.19
N VAL A 327 -4.18 1.48 -17.31
CA VAL A 327 -4.72 1.88 -18.61
C VAL A 327 -4.67 0.72 -19.60
N THR A 328 -5.58 0.73 -20.58
CA THR A 328 -5.56 -0.21 -21.71
C THR A 328 -4.88 0.35 -22.95
N GLU A 329 -4.64 1.65 -22.99
CA GLU A 329 -3.94 2.32 -24.07
C GLU A 329 -3.14 3.53 -23.52
N THR A 330 -1.95 3.76 -24.06
CA THR A 330 -1.10 4.90 -23.67
C THR A 330 -0.17 5.30 -24.81
N GLU A 331 0.00 6.61 -24.99
CA GLU A 331 0.98 7.18 -25.89
C GLU A 331 2.34 7.31 -25.18
N MET A 332 3.40 6.87 -25.83
CA MET A 332 4.74 6.94 -25.25
C MET A 332 5.39 8.29 -25.50
N PRO A 333 6.10 8.84 -24.51
CA PRO A 333 6.70 10.17 -24.60
C PRO A 333 7.94 10.22 -25.52
N SER A 334 8.47 9.06 -25.94
CA SER A 334 9.64 8.95 -26.80
C SER A 334 9.74 7.54 -27.39
N ASP A 335 10.47 7.43 -28.48
CA ASP A 335 10.88 6.13 -29.02
C ASP A 335 11.72 5.37 -28.01
N GLY A 336 11.74 4.05 -28.09
CA GLY A 336 12.55 3.23 -27.23
C GLY A 336 11.94 1.88 -26.84
N ILE A 337 12.64 1.18 -25.97
CA ILE A 337 12.20 -0.11 -25.44
C ILE A 337 11.46 0.11 -24.13
N PHE A 338 10.29 -0.50 -24.03
CA PHE A 338 9.47 -0.48 -22.85
C PHE A 338 9.11 -1.90 -22.42
N ILE A 339 8.77 -2.05 -21.15
CA ILE A 339 8.26 -3.27 -20.56
C ILE A 339 6.80 -3.04 -20.22
N VAL A 340 5.92 -3.80 -20.81
CA VAL A 340 4.48 -3.78 -20.56
C VAL A 340 4.13 -4.96 -19.69
N ARG A 341 3.53 -4.71 -18.55
CA ARG A 341 2.94 -5.71 -17.67
C ARG A 341 1.43 -5.68 -17.87
N SER A 342 0.85 -6.76 -18.37
CA SER A 342 -0.60 -6.90 -18.58
C SER A 342 -1.00 -8.35 -18.39
N ALA A 343 -2.15 -8.61 -17.76
CA ALA A 343 -2.70 -9.94 -17.51
C ALA A 343 -1.69 -10.95 -16.91
N GLY A 344 -0.79 -10.46 -16.01
CA GLY A 344 0.22 -11.30 -15.36
C GLY A 344 1.49 -11.56 -16.20
N GLU A 345 1.54 -11.08 -17.42
CA GLU A 345 2.69 -11.24 -18.32
C GLU A 345 3.51 -9.94 -18.44
N ASN A 346 4.81 -10.09 -18.62
CA ASN A 346 5.71 -8.99 -18.95
C ASN A 346 6.12 -9.11 -20.43
N VAL A 347 5.85 -8.07 -21.17
CA VAL A 347 6.12 -7.99 -22.62
C VAL A 347 7.12 -6.89 -22.88
N LYS A 348 8.20 -7.18 -23.58
CA LYS A 348 9.13 -6.17 -24.09
C LYS A 348 8.61 -5.66 -25.43
N VAL A 349 8.39 -4.36 -25.54
CA VAL A 349 7.91 -3.71 -26.75
C VAL A 349 8.90 -2.65 -27.22
N LEU A 350 9.02 -2.49 -28.52
CA LEU A 350 9.75 -1.40 -29.18
C LEU A 350 8.73 -0.40 -29.71
N VAL A 351 8.91 0.85 -29.36
CA VAL A 351 8.17 2.01 -29.87
C VAL A 351 9.08 2.79 -30.79
N GLU A 352 8.63 3.04 -32.03
CA GLU A 352 9.38 3.75 -33.10
C GLU A 352 8.59 4.95 -33.61
#